data_4f9ba3a296cd32a3cb6c9af9dae856b3
#
_entry.id   4f9ba3a296cd32a3cb6c9af9dae856b3
#
_cell.length_a   1.000
_cell.length_b   1.000
_cell.length_c   1.000
_cell.angle_alpha   90.00
_cell.angle_beta   90.00
_cell.angle_gamma   90.00
#
_symmetry.space_group_name_H-M   'P 1'
#
loop_
_entity.id
_entity.type
_entity.pdbx_description
1 polymer ?
#
loop_
_entity_poly.entity_id
_entity_poly.type
_entity_poly.pdbx_seq_one_letter_code
_entity_poly.pdbx_strand_id
1 'polypeptide(L)'
;MSNNDNNLPDTIRGAARIRLGHSELAVRPIGLGCMGMSQFYGPADDAQSVATIRTALDLGVDFLDTSDIYGAADVNMGAEIRGFGHNEQLIGEAIAGRRDEVVLATKFSARLTEDGKDIVMDGRPEYVAEACEASLRRLGVETIDLYYCHRIDPKVPVEETVGAMAGLIVQGKVRAIGLSEASVEQLRRAHGVQPLTALQSEYSLWERGVEAEILPTCRELGITFVPFSPLARSSLTGALQGGASFAAGDFRASNPRFASENLATNLVPVETLKAIAESKGCRPGQLALAWLLLQPFDIVPIPGTKRAVYVEENLTATNVALSPDEIAYISSLFAPERIVGQRYAPVHAAHVANAK
;
A
#
# COMPACT_ATOMS: atom_id res chain seq x y z
N MET A 1 -16.67 -20.40 -8.79
CA MET A 1 -16.92 -19.16 -9.54
C MET A 1 -18.14 -18.53 -8.89
N SER A 2 -17.95 -17.46 -8.10
CA SER A 2 -19.05 -16.85 -7.36
C SER A 2 -19.95 -16.03 -8.31
N ASN A 3 -21.27 -16.01 -8.02
CA ASN A 3 -22.29 -15.29 -8.80
C ASN A 3 -22.07 -13.76 -8.94
N ASN A 4 -21.05 -13.19 -8.30
CA ASN A 4 -20.75 -11.75 -8.29
C ASN A 4 -20.14 -11.22 -9.59
N ASP A 5 -19.46 -12.06 -10.38
CA ASP A 5 -18.77 -11.57 -11.60
C ASP A 5 -19.75 -11.04 -12.67
N ASN A 6 -21.04 -11.39 -12.61
CA ASN A 6 -22.02 -10.98 -13.63
C ASN A 6 -22.47 -9.51 -13.53
N ASN A 7 -22.23 -8.83 -12.40
CA ASN A 7 -22.62 -7.42 -12.19
C ASN A 7 -21.46 -6.44 -12.36
N LEU A 8 -20.24 -6.92 -12.60
CA LEU A 8 -19.06 -6.06 -12.75
C LEU A 8 -19.03 -5.40 -14.14
N PRO A 9 -18.52 -4.17 -14.26
CA PRO A 9 -18.19 -3.56 -15.55
C PRO A 9 -17.31 -4.52 -16.39
N ASP A 10 -17.59 -4.62 -17.68
CA ASP A 10 -16.86 -5.56 -18.59
C ASP A 10 -15.34 -5.35 -18.56
N THR A 11 -14.92 -4.11 -18.33
CA THR A 11 -13.51 -3.69 -18.20
C THR A 11 -12.79 -4.30 -17.01
N ILE A 12 -13.52 -4.54 -15.91
CA ILE A 12 -12.98 -5.16 -14.68
C ILE A 12 -13.16 -6.67 -14.73
N ARG A 13 -14.26 -7.13 -15.32
CA ARG A 13 -14.60 -8.56 -15.47
C ARG A 13 -13.54 -9.32 -16.27
N GLY A 14 -12.95 -8.69 -17.29
CA GLY A 14 -11.94 -9.29 -18.18
C GLY A 14 -10.51 -9.24 -17.65
N ALA A 15 -10.23 -8.52 -16.56
CA ALA A 15 -8.90 -8.43 -16.03
C ALA A 15 -8.44 -9.75 -15.40
N ALA A 16 -7.31 -10.30 -15.89
CA ALA A 16 -6.73 -11.51 -15.34
C ALA A 16 -6.36 -11.31 -13.87
N ARG A 17 -6.65 -12.31 -13.02
CA ARG A 17 -6.21 -12.27 -11.62
C ARG A 17 -4.70 -12.50 -11.53
N ILE A 18 -4.06 -11.81 -10.62
CA ILE A 18 -2.64 -11.95 -10.28
C ILE A 18 -2.56 -12.88 -9.08
N ARG A 19 -1.84 -13.97 -9.21
CA ARG A 19 -1.53 -14.87 -8.09
C ARG A 19 -0.49 -14.18 -7.21
N LEU A 20 -0.73 -14.16 -5.89
CA LEU A 20 0.21 -13.58 -4.95
C LEU A 20 1.30 -14.59 -4.59
N GLY A 21 2.49 -14.36 -5.11
CA GLY A 21 3.65 -15.22 -4.91
C GLY A 21 3.35 -16.68 -5.24
N HIS A 22 3.78 -17.59 -4.37
CA HIS A 22 3.52 -19.03 -4.49
C HIS A 22 2.26 -19.49 -3.75
N SER A 23 1.48 -18.55 -3.17
CA SER A 23 0.26 -18.89 -2.43
C SER A 23 -0.92 -19.23 -3.36
N GLU A 24 -2.01 -19.72 -2.79
CA GLU A 24 -3.28 -19.92 -3.51
C GLU A 24 -4.13 -18.65 -3.62
N LEU A 25 -3.63 -17.52 -3.06
CA LEU A 25 -4.32 -16.25 -3.12
C LEU A 25 -4.16 -15.65 -4.52
N ALA A 26 -5.25 -15.21 -5.10
CA ALA A 26 -5.26 -14.50 -6.38
C ALA A 26 -6.18 -13.29 -6.29
N VAL A 27 -5.71 -12.14 -6.76
CA VAL A 27 -6.41 -10.86 -6.65
C VAL A 27 -6.51 -10.17 -8.01
N ARG A 28 -7.41 -9.22 -8.13
CA ARG A 28 -7.45 -8.32 -9.29
C ARG A 28 -6.22 -7.38 -9.29
N PRO A 29 -5.86 -6.83 -10.46
CA PRO A 29 -4.62 -6.08 -10.62
C PRO A 29 -4.47 -4.84 -9.72
N ILE A 30 -5.56 -4.30 -9.19
CA ILE A 30 -5.55 -3.11 -8.34
C ILE A 30 -6.34 -3.40 -7.07
N GLY A 31 -5.67 -3.23 -5.91
CA GLY A 31 -6.28 -3.30 -4.59
C GLY A 31 -6.69 -1.91 -4.06
N LEU A 32 -7.12 -1.86 -2.81
CA LEU A 32 -7.47 -0.63 -2.09
C LEU A 32 -6.63 -0.49 -0.82
N GLY A 33 -5.81 0.56 -0.73
CA GLY A 33 -5.16 0.97 0.50
C GLY A 33 -6.11 1.79 1.38
N CYS A 34 -6.35 1.31 2.61
CA CYS A 34 -7.35 1.92 3.49
C CYS A 34 -6.79 2.92 4.50
N MET A 35 -5.47 3.10 4.59
CA MET A 35 -4.80 3.95 5.59
C MET A 35 -5.39 5.37 5.66
N GLY A 36 -5.68 6.00 4.51
CA GLY A 36 -6.19 7.36 4.45
C GLY A 36 -7.59 7.54 5.06
N MET A 37 -8.30 6.46 5.34
CA MET A 37 -9.60 6.47 6.01
C MET A 37 -9.49 6.71 7.53
N SER A 38 -8.28 6.59 8.09
CA SER A 38 -8.04 6.74 9.53
C SER A 38 -6.95 7.76 9.88
N GLN A 39 -6.05 8.10 8.95
CA GLN A 39 -4.92 9.00 9.25
C GLN A 39 -4.26 9.61 8.02
N PHE A 40 -3.41 10.62 8.22
CA PHE A 40 -2.41 11.22 7.31
C PHE A 40 -2.92 12.10 6.18
N TYR A 41 -4.13 11.98 5.70
CA TYR A 41 -4.61 12.71 4.51
C TYR A 41 -5.83 13.59 4.80
N GLY A 42 -5.76 14.34 5.90
CA GLY A 42 -6.84 15.23 6.34
C GLY A 42 -8.05 14.47 6.91
N PRO A 43 -9.14 15.18 7.21
CA PRO A 43 -10.32 14.61 7.86
C PRO A 43 -10.88 13.40 7.10
N ALA A 44 -11.34 12.41 7.84
CA ALA A 44 -12.04 11.25 7.31
C ALA A 44 -13.34 11.04 8.09
N ASP A 45 -14.37 10.60 7.40
CA ASP A 45 -15.66 10.21 7.95
C ASP A 45 -15.79 8.69 7.88
N ASP A 46 -16.17 8.07 9.00
CA ASP A 46 -16.21 6.60 9.13
C ASP A 46 -17.32 6.00 8.27
N ALA A 47 -18.51 6.61 8.27
CA ALA A 47 -19.61 6.13 7.48
C ALA A 47 -19.30 6.23 5.98
N GLN A 48 -18.67 7.32 5.55
CA GLN A 48 -18.19 7.47 4.17
C GLN A 48 -17.11 6.45 3.84
N SER A 49 -16.20 6.16 4.77
CA SER A 49 -15.12 5.19 4.59
C SER A 49 -15.68 3.77 4.41
N VAL A 50 -16.60 3.35 5.27
CA VAL A 50 -17.31 2.07 5.16
C VAL A 50 -18.09 1.98 3.84
N ALA A 51 -18.82 3.03 3.47
CA ALA A 51 -19.55 3.09 2.19
C ALA A 51 -18.58 2.99 0.99
N THR A 52 -17.42 3.64 1.05
CA THR A 52 -16.40 3.57 0.00
C THR A 52 -15.82 2.17 -0.15
N ILE A 53 -15.54 1.47 0.96
CA ILE A 53 -15.07 0.07 0.92
C ILE A 53 -16.13 -0.83 0.30
N ARG A 54 -17.41 -0.72 0.73
CA ARG A 54 -18.52 -1.49 0.17
C ARG A 54 -18.69 -1.25 -1.34
N THR A 55 -18.62 0.00 -1.77
CA THR A 55 -18.66 0.34 -3.21
C THR A 55 -17.43 -0.24 -3.93
N ALA A 56 -16.25 -0.24 -3.32
CA ALA A 56 -15.08 -0.86 -3.92
C ALA A 56 -15.29 -2.37 -4.17
N LEU A 57 -15.88 -3.08 -3.21
CA LEU A 57 -16.26 -4.49 -3.38
C LEU A 57 -17.29 -4.68 -4.50
N ASP A 58 -18.31 -3.80 -4.57
CA ASP A 58 -19.33 -3.82 -5.64
C ASP A 58 -18.72 -3.59 -7.03
N LEU A 59 -17.66 -2.77 -7.09
CA LEU A 59 -16.85 -2.53 -8.30
C LEU A 59 -15.84 -3.64 -8.58
N GLY A 60 -15.74 -4.65 -7.73
CA GLY A 60 -14.89 -5.82 -7.92
C GLY A 60 -13.49 -5.72 -7.33
N VAL A 61 -13.18 -4.73 -6.50
CA VAL A 61 -11.96 -4.76 -5.70
C VAL A 61 -12.05 -5.94 -4.74
N ASP A 62 -11.06 -6.80 -4.77
CA ASP A 62 -10.99 -7.99 -3.94
C ASP A 62 -9.73 -8.06 -3.07
N PHE A 63 -8.90 -7.01 -3.06
CA PHE A 63 -7.72 -6.89 -2.22
C PHE A 63 -7.78 -5.62 -1.37
N LEU A 64 -7.94 -5.77 -0.06
CA LEU A 64 -7.99 -4.67 0.91
C LEU A 64 -6.74 -4.69 1.78
N ASP A 65 -6.07 -3.53 1.92
CA ASP A 65 -4.86 -3.37 2.72
C ASP A 65 -5.07 -2.41 3.88
N THR A 66 -4.77 -2.86 5.10
CA THR A 66 -4.80 -2.10 6.35
C THR A 66 -3.58 -2.36 7.23
N SER A 67 -3.60 -1.91 8.48
CA SER A 67 -2.65 -2.22 9.55
C SER A 67 -3.27 -1.90 10.90
N ASP A 68 -2.78 -2.59 11.93
CA ASP A 68 -3.16 -2.39 13.33
C ASP A 68 -2.85 -0.97 13.85
N ILE A 69 -1.78 -0.33 13.36
CA ILE A 69 -1.36 1.02 13.78
C ILE A 69 -2.21 2.12 13.13
N TYR A 70 -2.99 1.83 12.06
CA TYR A 70 -3.72 2.88 11.36
C TYR A 70 -4.87 3.43 12.21
N GLY A 71 -4.78 4.71 12.53
CA GLY A 71 -5.65 5.44 13.45
C GLY A 71 -4.99 5.80 14.79
N ALA A 72 -3.85 5.19 15.12
CA ALA A 72 -3.13 5.50 16.36
C ALA A 72 -2.48 6.88 16.36
N ALA A 73 -2.50 7.59 15.28
CA ALA A 73 -1.97 8.91 14.98
C ALA A 73 -0.54 9.20 15.52
N ASP A 74 0.22 9.85 14.69
CA ASP A 74 1.44 10.52 15.16
C ASP A 74 1.02 11.78 15.92
N VAL A 75 1.05 11.72 17.27
CA VAL A 75 0.75 12.83 18.16
C VAL A 75 1.56 14.09 17.84
N ASN A 76 2.73 13.92 17.20
CA ASN A 76 3.60 15.01 16.80
C ASN A 76 3.12 15.74 15.53
N MET A 77 2.20 15.18 14.77
CA MET A 77 1.68 15.79 13.54
C MET A 77 0.39 16.59 13.73
N GLY A 78 -0.21 16.59 14.92
CA GLY A 78 -1.46 17.30 15.19
C GLY A 78 -2.69 16.71 14.49
N ALA A 79 -2.62 15.45 14.10
CA ALA A 79 -3.75 14.72 13.54
C ALA A 79 -4.72 14.26 14.63
N GLU A 80 -5.99 14.09 14.28
CA GLU A 80 -6.98 13.45 15.16
C GLU A 80 -6.58 12.01 15.44
N ILE A 81 -6.48 11.65 16.72
CA ILE A 81 -6.21 10.27 17.15
C ILE A 81 -7.53 9.52 17.19
N ARG A 82 -7.67 8.51 16.30
CA ARG A 82 -8.86 7.65 16.24
C ARG A 82 -8.70 6.34 17.04
N GLY A 83 -7.48 6.04 17.43
CA GLY A 83 -7.12 4.86 18.22
C GLY A 83 -6.44 3.76 17.40
N PHE A 84 -5.65 2.97 18.12
CA PHE A 84 -4.96 1.80 17.57
C PHE A 84 -5.98 0.77 17.08
N GLY A 85 -5.83 0.32 15.82
CA GLY A 85 -6.74 -0.64 15.21
C GLY A 85 -8.05 -0.07 14.65
N HIS A 86 -8.26 1.26 14.70
CA HIS A 86 -9.46 1.89 14.16
C HIS A 86 -9.73 1.52 12.70
N ASN A 87 -8.71 1.48 11.85
CA ASN A 87 -8.86 1.15 10.44
C ASN A 87 -9.29 -0.32 10.23
N GLU A 88 -8.78 -1.24 11.04
CA GLU A 88 -9.21 -2.64 11.00
C GLU A 88 -10.68 -2.78 11.41
N GLN A 89 -11.17 -2.00 12.38
CA GLN A 89 -12.60 -2.00 12.76
C GLN A 89 -13.49 -1.51 11.62
N LEU A 90 -13.10 -0.43 10.91
CA LEU A 90 -13.82 0.05 9.73
C LEU A 90 -13.93 -1.01 8.63
N ILE A 91 -12.83 -1.73 8.39
CA ILE A 91 -12.83 -2.80 7.39
C ILE A 91 -13.71 -3.96 7.87
N GLY A 92 -13.60 -4.38 9.14
CA GLY A 92 -14.44 -5.43 9.71
C GLY A 92 -15.93 -5.15 9.53
N GLU A 93 -16.36 -3.89 9.79
CA GLU A 93 -17.73 -3.44 9.53
C GLU A 93 -18.10 -3.50 8.04
N ALA A 94 -17.19 -3.05 7.17
CA ALA A 94 -17.47 -2.99 5.73
C ALA A 94 -17.63 -4.36 5.09
N ILE A 95 -16.81 -5.35 5.52
CA ILE A 95 -16.79 -6.71 4.95
C ILE A 95 -17.74 -7.68 5.67
N ALA A 96 -18.48 -7.23 6.69
CA ALA A 96 -19.45 -8.08 7.39
C ALA A 96 -20.45 -8.70 6.41
N GLY A 97 -20.53 -10.04 6.39
CA GLY A 97 -21.33 -10.81 5.45
C GLY A 97 -20.75 -10.94 4.02
N ARG A 98 -19.54 -10.40 3.79
CA ARG A 98 -18.85 -10.40 2.47
C ARG A 98 -17.40 -10.90 2.57
N ARG A 99 -17.03 -11.57 3.65
CA ARG A 99 -15.64 -11.98 3.94
C ARG A 99 -15.01 -12.80 2.79
N ASP A 100 -15.78 -13.65 2.18
CA ASP A 100 -15.33 -14.55 1.10
C ASP A 100 -15.05 -13.83 -0.24
N GLU A 101 -15.46 -12.56 -0.35
CA GLU A 101 -15.19 -11.74 -1.52
C GLU A 101 -13.82 -11.06 -1.48
N VAL A 102 -13.09 -11.15 -0.34
CA VAL A 102 -11.93 -10.31 -0.04
C VAL A 102 -10.70 -11.14 0.28
N VAL A 103 -9.58 -10.80 -0.32
CA VAL A 103 -8.23 -11.07 0.18
C VAL A 103 -7.85 -9.92 1.12
N LEU A 104 -7.82 -10.21 2.41
CA LEU A 104 -7.63 -9.22 3.47
C LEU A 104 -6.18 -9.21 3.93
N ALA A 105 -5.51 -8.07 3.78
CA ALA A 105 -4.15 -7.85 4.25
C ALA A 105 -4.13 -6.88 5.44
N THR A 106 -3.43 -7.25 6.50
CA THR A 106 -3.10 -6.35 7.60
C THR A 106 -1.66 -6.52 8.05
N LYS A 107 -1.19 -5.66 8.95
CA LYS A 107 0.21 -5.56 9.35
C LYS A 107 0.33 -5.37 10.86
N PHE A 108 1.46 -5.84 11.41
CA PHE A 108 1.86 -5.65 12.80
C PHE A 108 3.31 -5.12 12.87
N SER A 109 3.85 -5.01 14.01
CA SER A 109 5.18 -4.63 14.50
C SER A 109 5.27 -3.21 15.04
N ALA A 110 4.56 -2.26 14.45
CA ALA A 110 4.50 -0.91 14.98
C ALA A 110 3.52 -0.86 16.16
N ARG A 111 4.00 -0.57 17.35
CA ARG A 111 3.16 -0.40 18.54
C ARG A 111 3.46 0.90 19.28
N LEU A 112 2.50 1.40 20.01
CA LEU A 112 2.72 2.54 20.90
C LEU A 112 3.55 2.13 22.11
N THR A 113 4.40 3.04 22.60
CA THR A 113 5.04 2.92 23.90
C THR A 113 4.00 2.90 25.00
N GLU A 114 4.35 2.46 26.22
CA GLU A 114 3.43 2.39 27.37
C GLU A 114 2.79 3.73 27.71
N ASP A 115 3.52 4.83 27.51
CA ASP A 115 3.01 6.20 27.72
C ASP A 115 2.24 6.75 26.50
N GLY A 116 2.13 5.99 25.40
CA GLY A 116 1.39 6.34 24.19
C GLY A 116 1.99 7.46 23.36
N LYS A 117 3.24 7.89 23.63
CA LYS A 117 3.85 9.06 22.97
C LYS A 117 4.68 8.73 21.74
N ASP A 118 5.24 7.53 21.68
CA ASP A 118 6.13 7.12 20.61
C ASP A 118 5.68 5.80 19.99
N ILE A 119 6.15 5.55 18.77
CA ILE A 119 5.96 4.28 18.07
C ILE A 119 7.29 3.52 18.12
N VAL A 120 7.22 2.27 18.55
CA VAL A 120 8.38 1.36 18.56
C VAL A 120 8.06 0.14 17.71
N MET A 121 9.11 -0.45 17.13
CA MET A 121 8.99 -1.71 16.43
C MET A 121 9.15 -2.87 17.41
N ASP A 122 8.31 -3.89 17.28
CA ASP A 122 8.32 -5.10 18.09
C ASP A 122 8.14 -6.32 17.19
N GLY A 123 9.25 -7.01 16.91
CA GLY A 123 9.30 -8.21 16.09
C GLY A 123 9.35 -9.51 16.89
N ARG A 124 9.23 -9.44 18.23
CA ARG A 124 9.34 -10.62 19.11
C ARG A 124 8.22 -11.63 18.83
N PRO A 125 8.53 -12.94 18.85
CA PRO A 125 7.55 -14.00 18.60
C PRO A 125 6.25 -13.88 19.41
N GLU A 126 6.35 -13.49 20.68
CA GLU A 126 5.19 -13.33 21.56
C GLU A 126 4.28 -12.19 21.06
N TYR A 127 4.87 -11.05 20.64
CA TYR A 127 4.11 -9.92 20.12
C TYR A 127 3.48 -10.23 18.76
N VAL A 128 4.16 -10.98 17.90
CA VAL A 128 3.59 -11.45 16.62
C VAL A 128 2.26 -12.17 16.84
N ALA A 129 2.22 -13.09 17.82
CA ALA A 129 1.02 -13.85 18.14
C ALA A 129 -0.07 -12.96 18.77
N GLU A 130 0.29 -12.10 19.73
CA GLU A 130 -0.62 -11.18 20.40
C GLU A 130 -1.27 -10.19 19.40
N ALA A 131 -0.48 -9.59 18.54
CA ALA A 131 -0.94 -8.64 17.54
C ALA A 131 -1.89 -9.30 16.53
N CYS A 132 -1.58 -10.52 16.07
CA CYS A 132 -2.44 -11.27 15.18
C CYS A 132 -3.83 -11.53 15.82
N GLU A 133 -3.88 -12.01 17.05
CA GLU A 133 -5.13 -12.24 17.78
C GLU A 133 -5.95 -10.96 17.94
N ALA A 134 -5.27 -9.84 18.20
CA ALA A 134 -5.93 -8.55 18.31
C ALA A 134 -6.50 -8.09 16.98
N SER A 135 -5.76 -8.26 15.88
CA SER A 135 -6.23 -7.94 14.52
C SER A 135 -7.43 -8.80 14.10
N LEU A 136 -7.39 -10.11 14.34
CA LEU A 136 -8.53 -11.01 14.07
C LEU A 136 -9.80 -10.55 14.78
N ARG A 137 -9.68 -10.14 16.06
CA ARG A 137 -10.83 -9.62 16.83
C ARG A 137 -11.37 -8.30 16.26
N ARG A 138 -10.49 -7.34 15.91
CA ARG A 138 -10.91 -6.03 15.38
C ARG A 138 -11.53 -6.14 13.99
N LEU A 139 -10.99 -7.01 13.15
CA LEU A 139 -11.52 -7.31 11.82
C LEU A 139 -12.78 -8.17 11.85
N GLY A 140 -13.06 -8.85 12.96
CA GLY A 140 -14.22 -9.75 13.09
C GLY A 140 -14.09 -10.99 12.19
N VAL A 141 -12.87 -11.50 11.98
CA VAL A 141 -12.59 -12.65 11.11
C VAL A 141 -11.81 -13.74 11.85
N GLU A 142 -11.94 -14.97 11.39
CA GLU A 142 -11.19 -16.11 11.93
C GLU A 142 -9.80 -16.28 11.29
N THR A 143 -9.61 -15.74 10.07
CA THR A 143 -8.37 -15.89 9.31
C THR A 143 -8.05 -14.60 8.55
N ILE A 144 -6.79 -14.17 8.63
CA ILE A 144 -6.19 -13.10 7.81
C ILE A 144 -5.58 -13.76 6.57
N ASP A 145 -5.84 -13.22 5.36
CA ASP A 145 -5.30 -13.81 4.14
C ASP A 145 -3.81 -13.51 3.96
N LEU A 146 -3.39 -12.26 4.20
CA LEU A 146 -1.99 -11.85 4.07
C LEU A 146 -1.57 -11.00 5.28
N TYR A 147 -0.60 -11.49 6.04
CA TYR A 147 -0.13 -10.83 7.25
C TYR A 147 1.30 -10.31 7.06
N TYR A 148 1.48 -9.01 7.23
CA TYR A 148 2.78 -8.37 7.02
C TYR A 148 3.47 -8.02 8.34
N CYS A 149 4.80 -8.18 8.38
CA CYS A 149 5.63 -7.39 9.28
C CYS A 149 5.77 -5.98 8.69
N HIS A 150 5.16 -4.97 9.34
CA HIS A 150 5.03 -3.59 8.83
C HIS A 150 6.38 -2.89 8.73
N ARG A 151 7.21 -3.06 9.75
CA ARG A 151 8.62 -2.64 9.79
C ARG A 151 9.41 -3.68 10.55
N ILE A 152 10.61 -3.96 10.10
CA ILE A 152 11.46 -4.94 10.76
C ILE A 152 12.05 -4.31 12.03
N ASP A 153 11.90 -5.00 13.15
CA ASP A 153 12.52 -4.62 14.41
C ASP A 153 14.04 -4.86 14.32
N PRO A 154 14.87 -3.83 14.44
CA PRO A 154 16.33 -3.99 14.36
C PRO A 154 16.93 -4.78 15.55
N LYS A 155 16.16 -5.00 16.60
CA LYS A 155 16.60 -5.72 17.81
C LYS A 155 16.28 -7.20 17.77
N VAL A 156 15.47 -7.65 16.83
CA VAL A 156 15.02 -9.04 16.68
C VAL A 156 15.48 -9.57 15.32
N PRO A 157 16.19 -10.70 15.25
CA PRO A 157 16.50 -11.33 13.97
C PRO A 157 15.23 -11.56 13.15
N VAL A 158 15.26 -11.18 11.88
CA VAL A 158 14.09 -11.31 11.00
C VAL A 158 13.58 -12.76 10.91
N GLU A 159 14.48 -13.72 11.08
CA GLU A 159 14.19 -15.15 11.09
C GLU A 159 13.29 -15.55 12.26
N GLU A 160 13.46 -14.95 13.44
CA GLU A 160 12.62 -15.21 14.60
C GLU A 160 11.21 -14.66 14.39
N THR A 161 11.11 -13.42 13.88
CA THR A 161 9.83 -12.80 13.54
C THR A 161 9.07 -13.64 12.49
N VAL A 162 9.76 -14.02 11.40
CA VAL A 162 9.14 -14.81 10.31
C VAL A 162 8.84 -16.23 10.76
N GLY A 163 9.65 -16.83 11.63
CA GLY A 163 9.36 -18.12 12.24
C GLY A 163 8.06 -18.09 13.06
N ALA A 164 7.82 -17.02 13.82
CA ALA A 164 6.56 -16.83 14.53
C ALA A 164 5.36 -16.65 13.58
N MET A 165 5.53 -15.86 12.51
CA MET A 165 4.50 -15.70 11.47
C MET A 165 4.17 -17.03 10.78
N ALA A 166 5.18 -17.88 10.51
CA ALA A 166 4.98 -19.22 9.96
C ALA A 166 4.16 -20.11 10.92
N GLY A 167 4.38 -19.97 12.23
CA GLY A 167 3.57 -20.62 13.25
C GLY A 167 2.08 -20.25 13.18
N LEU A 168 1.73 -19.02 12.80
CA LEU A 168 0.35 -18.59 12.60
C LEU A 168 -0.29 -19.24 11.36
N ILE A 169 0.50 -19.54 10.31
CA ILE A 169 0.01 -20.30 9.15
C ILE A 169 -0.37 -21.71 9.60
N VAL A 170 0.49 -22.38 10.36
CA VAL A 170 0.23 -23.73 10.87
C VAL A 170 -1.03 -23.77 11.76
N GLN A 171 -1.29 -22.69 12.51
CA GLN A 171 -2.49 -22.55 13.34
C GLN A 171 -3.76 -22.20 12.53
N GLY A 172 -3.66 -21.93 11.23
CA GLY A 172 -4.79 -21.52 10.37
C GLY A 172 -5.27 -20.08 10.59
N LYS A 173 -4.55 -19.28 11.36
CA LYS A 173 -4.90 -17.87 11.65
C LYS A 173 -4.52 -16.93 10.52
N VAL A 174 -3.52 -17.32 9.74
CA VAL A 174 -2.97 -16.57 8.62
C VAL A 174 -2.80 -17.52 7.42
N ARG A 175 -3.15 -17.09 6.21
CA ARG A 175 -2.98 -17.92 5.00
C ARG A 175 -1.62 -17.71 4.34
N ALA A 176 -1.12 -16.48 4.35
CA ALA A 176 0.12 -16.09 3.71
C ALA A 176 0.80 -14.96 4.48
N ILE A 177 2.12 -14.83 4.34
CA ILE A 177 2.91 -13.80 5.03
C ILE A 177 3.72 -12.95 4.06
N GLY A 178 4.02 -11.73 4.49
CA GLY A 178 4.83 -10.79 3.74
C GLY A 178 5.65 -9.87 4.65
N LEU A 179 6.51 -9.08 4.04
CA LEU A 179 7.26 -8.02 4.71
C LEU A 179 6.94 -6.67 4.09
N SER A 180 7.19 -5.59 4.83
CA SER A 180 7.13 -4.23 4.29
C SER A 180 8.44 -3.51 4.51
N GLU A 181 8.92 -2.79 3.46
CA GLU A 181 10.16 -1.98 3.48
C GLU A 181 11.42 -2.77 3.89
N ALA A 182 11.52 -4.03 3.49
CA ALA A 182 12.68 -4.87 3.77
C ALA A 182 13.82 -4.65 2.76
N SER A 183 15.07 -4.77 3.22
CA SER A 183 16.24 -4.83 2.35
C SER A 183 16.33 -6.19 1.62
N VAL A 184 17.17 -6.24 0.58
CA VAL A 184 17.47 -7.51 -0.14
C VAL A 184 17.98 -8.59 0.81
N GLU A 185 18.89 -8.23 1.72
CA GLU A 185 19.42 -9.18 2.71
C GLU A 185 18.30 -9.72 3.61
N GLN A 186 17.47 -8.83 4.16
CA GLN A 186 16.33 -9.22 5.01
C GLN A 186 15.34 -10.10 4.27
N LEU A 187 15.04 -9.78 2.99
CA LEU A 187 14.15 -10.60 2.15
C LEU A 187 14.67 -12.01 1.98
N ARG A 188 15.96 -12.17 1.65
CA ARG A 188 16.57 -13.49 1.43
C ARG A 188 16.59 -14.32 2.71
N ARG A 189 16.99 -13.72 3.83
CA ARG A 189 17.02 -14.36 5.13
C ARG A 189 15.64 -14.81 5.59
N ALA A 190 14.66 -13.93 5.49
CA ALA A 190 13.25 -14.20 5.83
C ALA A 190 12.65 -15.29 4.93
N HIS A 191 12.86 -15.19 3.62
CA HIS A 191 12.36 -16.18 2.64
C HIS A 191 12.95 -17.58 2.86
N GLY A 192 14.18 -17.65 3.35
CA GLY A 192 14.84 -18.92 3.73
C GLY A 192 14.21 -19.63 4.92
N VAL A 193 13.49 -18.90 5.79
CA VAL A 193 12.74 -19.49 6.93
C VAL A 193 11.36 -19.95 6.47
N GLN A 194 10.64 -19.09 5.78
CA GLN A 194 9.31 -19.35 5.24
C GLN A 194 9.15 -18.57 3.93
N PRO A 195 8.73 -19.22 2.84
CA PRO A 195 8.47 -18.52 1.59
C PRO A 195 7.53 -17.32 1.80
N LEU A 196 8.03 -16.13 1.45
CA LEU A 196 7.26 -14.90 1.51
C LEU A 196 6.36 -14.81 0.28
N THR A 197 5.11 -14.40 0.49
CA THR A 197 4.12 -14.23 -0.57
C THR A 197 4.21 -12.86 -1.22
N ALA A 198 4.43 -11.82 -0.41
CA ALA A 198 4.47 -10.45 -0.91
C ALA A 198 5.50 -9.59 -0.17
N LEU A 199 6.02 -8.60 -0.88
CA LEU A 199 6.72 -7.46 -0.31
C LEU A 199 5.93 -6.19 -0.59
N GLN A 200 5.66 -5.40 0.45
CA GLN A 200 5.03 -4.10 0.30
C GLN A 200 6.05 -2.97 0.49
N SER A 201 6.29 -2.16 -0.54
CA SER A 201 7.17 -0.98 -0.47
C SER A 201 6.64 0.16 -1.33
N GLU A 202 7.14 1.39 -1.12
CA GLU A 202 6.77 2.53 -1.95
C GLU A 202 7.31 2.35 -3.37
N TYR A 203 6.42 2.47 -4.36
CA TYR A 203 6.81 2.49 -5.76
C TYR A 203 5.80 3.29 -6.58
N SER A 204 6.33 4.23 -7.34
CA SER A 204 5.58 5.11 -8.23
C SER A 204 6.53 5.77 -9.21
N LEU A 205 6.02 6.59 -10.11
CA LEU A 205 6.87 7.45 -10.95
C LEU A 205 7.79 8.38 -10.14
N TRP A 206 7.41 8.76 -8.89
CA TRP A 206 8.25 9.59 -8.01
C TRP A 206 9.22 8.80 -7.12
N GLU A 207 9.00 7.51 -6.92
CA GLU A 207 9.86 6.67 -6.08
C GLU A 207 10.20 5.40 -6.84
N ARG A 208 11.43 5.30 -7.31
CA ARG A 208 11.90 4.21 -8.16
C ARG A 208 13.08 3.44 -7.58
N GLY A 209 13.43 3.70 -6.34
CA GLY A 209 14.58 3.08 -5.66
C GLY A 209 14.54 1.56 -5.59
N VAL A 210 13.35 0.96 -5.69
CA VAL A 210 13.16 -0.50 -5.66
C VAL A 210 13.58 -1.20 -6.97
N GLU A 211 13.75 -0.47 -8.07
CA GLU A 211 14.01 -1.05 -9.40
C GLU A 211 15.36 -1.74 -9.53
N ALA A 212 16.38 -1.21 -8.84
CA ALA A 212 17.75 -1.68 -9.00
C ALA A 212 17.97 -3.10 -8.41
N GLU A 213 17.41 -3.36 -7.25
CA GLU A 213 17.71 -4.60 -6.50
C GLU A 213 16.47 -5.30 -5.96
N ILE A 214 15.51 -4.56 -5.41
CA ILE A 214 14.33 -5.13 -4.72
C ILE A 214 13.42 -5.87 -5.70
N LEU A 215 13.00 -5.22 -6.79
CA LEU A 215 12.12 -5.85 -7.79
C LEU A 215 12.77 -7.08 -8.46
N PRO A 216 14.05 -7.03 -8.88
CA PRO A 216 14.77 -8.23 -9.33
C PRO A 216 14.78 -9.37 -8.30
N THR A 217 15.03 -9.04 -7.01
CA THR A 217 15.02 -10.04 -5.93
C THR A 217 13.62 -10.62 -5.71
N CYS A 218 12.58 -9.80 -5.75
CA CYS A 218 11.20 -10.30 -5.65
C CYS A 218 10.89 -11.28 -6.78
N ARG A 219 11.28 -10.96 -8.03
CA ARG A 219 11.09 -11.86 -9.18
C ARG A 219 11.85 -13.18 -8.98
N GLU A 220 13.11 -13.13 -8.56
CA GLU A 220 13.94 -14.31 -8.32
C GLU A 220 13.31 -15.24 -7.28
N LEU A 221 12.76 -14.67 -6.20
CA LEU A 221 12.16 -15.41 -5.09
C LEU A 221 10.68 -15.74 -5.30
N GLY A 222 10.06 -15.31 -6.42
CA GLY A 222 8.63 -15.50 -6.67
C GLY A 222 7.73 -14.76 -5.69
N ILE A 223 8.13 -13.55 -5.28
CA ILE A 223 7.42 -12.67 -4.34
C ILE A 223 6.65 -11.62 -5.14
N THR A 224 5.35 -11.48 -4.92
CA THR A 224 4.56 -10.39 -5.51
C THR A 224 4.92 -9.06 -4.83
N PHE A 225 5.13 -8.03 -5.64
CA PHE A 225 5.42 -6.70 -5.15
C PHE A 225 4.11 -5.88 -5.02
N VAL A 226 3.88 -5.28 -3.85
CA VAL A 226 2.68 -4.48 -3.55
C VAL A 226 3.06 -3.03 -3.33
N PRO A 227 2.98 -2.17 -4.38
CA PRO A 227 3.28 -0.75 -4.28
C PRO A 227 2.29 -0.02 -3.37
N PHE A 228 2.75 0.59 -2.27
CA PHE A 228 1.98 1.61 -1.60
C PHE A 228 2.34 3.01 -2.14
N SER A 229 1.46 3.99 -1.93
CA SER A 229 1.55 5.34 -2.49
C SER A 229 1.81 5.36 -4.02
N PRO A 230 1.12 4.53 -4.82
CA PRO A 230 1.40 4.41 -6.26
C PRO A 230 1.10 5.70 -7.04
N LEU A 231 0.33 6.61 -6.44
CA LEU A 231 0.03 7.95 -6.98
C LEU A 231 0.87 9.06 -6.34
N ALA A 232 2.02 8.71 -5.72
CA ALA A 232 2.93 9.66 -5.05
C ALA A 232 2.16 10.63 -4.12
N ARG A 233 1.31 10.09 -3.25
CA ARG A 233 0.49 10.88 -2.29
C ARG A 233 -0.34 11.98 -2.97
N SER A 234 -0.98 11.66 -4.08
CA SER A 234 -1.80 12.50 -4.98
C SER A 234 -1.03 13.42 -5.93
N SER A 235 0.30 13.46 -5.93
CA SER A 235 1.06 14.31 -6.85
C SER A 235 0.86 13.92 -8.31
N LEU A 236 0.75 12.62 -8.59
CA LEU A 236 0.58 12.09 -9.95
C LEU A 236 -0.87 12.18 -10.49
N THR A 237 -1.82 12.64 -9.67
CA THR A 237 -3.20 12.84 -10.13
C THR A 237 -3.39 14.12 -10.92
N GLY A 238 -2.40 15.02 -10.88
CA GLY A 238 -2.51 16.36 -11.47
C GLY A 238 -3.36 17.35 -10.67
N ALA A 239 -3.84 16.97 -9.49
CA ALA A 239 -4.65 17.84 -8.64
C ALA A 239 -3.82 18.84 -7.82
N LEU A 240 -2.54 18.54 -7.55
CA LEU A 240 -1.65 19.44 -6.83
C LEU A 240 -1.06 20.49 -7.75
N GLN A 241 -0.92 21.70 -7.22
CA GLN A 241 -0.27 22.82 -7.89
C GLN A 241 0.96 23.27 -7.10
N GLY A 242 1.92 23.92 -7.76
CA GLY A 242 3.04 24.58 -7.09
C GLY A 242 2.52 25.58 -6.04
N GLY A 243 3.09 25.53 -4.83
CA GLY A 243 2.64 26.35 -3.71
C GLY A 243 1.45 25.75 -2.91
N ALA A 244 1.04 24.52 -3.18
CA ALA A 244 0.05 23.83 -2.35
C ALA A 244 0.49 23.80 -0.88
N SER A 245 -0.43 24.11 0.01
CA SER A 245 -0.26 23.99 1.48
C SER A 245 -1.08 22.81 2.00
N PHE A 246 -0.58 22.18 3.04
CA PHE A 246 -1.21 21.02 3.64
C PHE A 246 -1.61 21.34 5.08
N ALA A 247 -2.75 20.82 5.51
CA ALA A 247 -3.24 21.03 6.87
C ALA A 247 -2.31 20.36 7.91
N ALA A 248 -2.40 20.83 9.15
CA ALA A 248 -1.79 20.13 10.28
C ALA A 248 -2.33 18.68 10.33
N GLY A 249 -1.45 17.72 10.60
CA GLY A 249 -1.80 16.29 10.58
C GLY A 249 -1.78 15.63 9.20
N ASP A 250 -1.59 16.39 8.13
CA ASP A 250 -1.33 15.82 6.82
C ASP A 250 0.16 15.48 6.67
N PHE A 251 0.46 14.22 6.39
CA PHE A 251 1.84 13.72 6.25
C PHE A 251 2.66 14.52 5.23
N ARG A 252 2.02 15.07 4.22
CA ARG A 252 2.70 15.85 3.16
C ARG A 252 3.28 17.16 3.70
N ALA A 253 2.71 17.71 4.79
CA ALA A 253 3.20 18.95 5.40
C ALA A 253 4.64 18.85 5.92
N SER A 254 5.07 17.66 6.38
CA SER A 254 6.42 17.42 6.90
C SER A 254 7.35 16.67 5.93
N ASN A 255 6.82 16.22 4.77
CA ASN A 255 7.60 15.44 3.83
C ASN A 255 8.48 16.32 2.94
N PRO A 256 9.81 16.07 2.85
CA PRO A 256 10.74 16.94 2.10
C PRO A 256 10.39 17.11 0.62
N ARG A 257 9.81 16.11 -0.05
CA ARG A 257 9.39 16.21 -1.46
C ARG A 257 8.25 17.20 -1.69
N PHE A 258 7.52 17.54 -0.62
CA PHE A 258 6.39 18.47 -0.63
C PHE A 258 6.74 19.87 -0.10
N ALA A 259 7.99 20.09 0.34
CA ALA A 259 8.46 21.45 0.60
C ALA A 259 8.27 22.31 -0.64
N SER A 260 7.85 23.58 -0.49
CA SER A 260 7.36 24.41 -1.61
C SER A 260 8.29 24.44 -2.83
N GLU A 261 9.60 24.57 -2.59
CA GLU A 261 10.63 24.60 -3.63
C GLU A 261 10.79 23.26 -4.33
N ASN A 262 10.80 22.16 -3.56
CA ASN A 262 10.90 20.80 -4.09
C ASN A 262 9.63 20.41 -4.84
N LEU A 263 8.46 20.72 -4.27
CA LEU A 263 7.17 20.41 -4.88
C LEU A 263 7.04 21.07 -6.26
N ALA A 264 7.39 22.34 -6.36
CA ALA A 264 7.34 23.07 -7.65
C ALA A 264 8.18 22.36 -8.73
N THR A 265 9.40 21.93 -8.38
CA THR A 265 10.30 21.19 -9.29
C THR A 265 9.72 19.82 -9.63
N ASN A 266 9.25 19.07 -8.64
CA ASN A 266 8.74 17.72 -8.79
C ASN A 266 7.43 17.65 -9.61
N LEU A 267 6.66 18.75 -9.67
CA LEU A 267 5.43 18.83 -10.45
C LEU A 267 5.69 19.14 -11.95
N VAL A 268 6.87 19.59 -12.33
CA VAL A 268 7.17 19.89 -13.75
C VAL A 268 6.88 18.71 -14.67
N PRO A 269 7.38 17.47 -14.42
CA PRO A 269 7.06 16.34 -15.27
C PRO A 269 5.60 15.90 -15.20
N VAL A 270 4.86 16.27 -14.15
CA VAL A 270 3.42 15.96 -14.02
C VAL A 270 2.59 16.73 -15.06
N GLU A 271 3.00 17.93 -15.47
CA GLU A 271 2.32 18.67 -16.54
C GLU A 271 2.44 17.94 -17.90
N THR A 272 3.60 17.35 -18.18
CA THR A 272 3.75 16.49 -19.36
C THR A 272 2.91 15.21 -19.24
N LEU A 273 2.88 14.60 -18.06
CA LEU A 273 2.03 13.43 -17.81
C LEU A 273 0.53 13.74 -18.05
N LYS A 274 0.06 14.94 -17.67
CA LYS A 274 -1.30 15.41 -17.96
C LYS A 274 -1.58 15.47 -19.46
N ALA A 275 -0.67 16.05 -20.23
CA ALA A 275 -0.84 16.16 -21.68
C ALA A 275 -0.88 14.78 -22.36
N ILE A 276 -0.06 13.82 -21.91
CA ILE A 276 -0.09 12.45 -22.41
C ILE A 276 -1.44 11.80 -22.03
N ALA A 277 -1.89 11.94 -20.78
CA ALA A 277 -3.14 11.37 -20.32
C ALA A 277 -4.34 11.92 -21.13
N GLU A 278 -4.37 13.23 -21.37
CA GLU A 278 -5.39 13.88 -22.19
C GLU A 278 -5.42 13.32 -23.62
N SER A 279 -4.25 13.14 -24.24
CA SER A 279 -4.15 12.56 -25.59
C SER A 279 -4.67 11.11 -25.66
N LYS A 280 -4.64 10.40 -24.55
CA LYS A 280 -5.14 9.03 -24.40
C LYS A 280 -6.58 8.95 -23.88
N GLY A 281 -7.23 10.08 -23.59
CA GLY A 281 -8.58 10.11 -23.06
C GLY A 281 -8.69 9.56 -21.62
N CYS A 282 -7.60 9.64 -20.83
CA CYS A 282 -7.58 9.18 -19.45
C CYS A 282 -7.12 10.28 -18.47
N ARG A 283 -7.16 9.99 -17.18
CA ARG A 283 -6.63 10.86 -16.14
C ARG A 283 -5.16 10.57 -15.86
N PRO A 284 -4.37 11.55 -15.38
CA PRO A 284 -2.95 11.35 -15.07
C PRO A 284 -2.72 10.23 -14.05
N GLY A 285 -3.61 10.10 -13.03
CA GLY A 285 -3.55 9.01 -12.05
C GLY A 285 -3.74 7.63 -12.69
N GLN A 286 -4.63 7.50 -13.66
CA GLN A 286 -4.83 6.25 -14.41
C GLN A 286 -3.59 5.91 -15.24
N LEU A 287 -2.98 6.90 -15.87
CA LEU A 287 -1.74 6.73 -16.63
C LEU A 287 -0.59 6.27 -15.73
N ALA A 288 -0.46 6.86 -14.53
CA ALA A 288 0.55 6.48 -13.55
C ALA A 288 0.34 5.04 -13.02
N LEU A 289 -0.90 4.63 -12.77
CA LEU A 289 -1.21 3.24 -12.38
C LEU A 289 -0.98 2.27 -13.53
N ALA A 290 -1.36 2.61 -14.76
CA ALA A 290 -1.11 1.79 -15.94
C ALA A 290 0.39 1.58 -16.16
N TRP A 291 1.20 2.62 -15.97
CA TRP A 291 2.66 2.51 -16.04
C TRP A 291 3.20 1.47 -15.03
N LEU A 292 2.69 1.45 -13.78
CA LEU A 292 3.05 0.44 -12.78
C LEU A 292 2.64 -0.98 -13.19
N LEU A 293 1.41 -1.15 -13.68
CA LEU A 293 0.87 -2.44 -14.08
C LEU A 293 1.61 -3.05 -15.28
N LEU A 294 2.24 -2.22 -16.10
CA LEU A 294 2.98 -2.64 -17.29
C LEU A 294 4.48 -2.86 -17.03
N GLN A 295 4.93 -2.71 -15.78
CA GLN A 295 6.30 -3.09 -15.43
C GLN A 295 6.45 -4.61 -15.53
N PRO A 296 7.64 -5.13 -15.91
CA PRO A 296 7.85 -6.56 -16.13
C PRO A 296 8.02 -7.35 -14.83
N PHE A 297 7.14 -7.14 -13.84
CA PHE A 297 7.13 -7.76 -12.51
C PHE A 297 5.69 -8.07 -12.08
N ASP A 298 5.52 -9.00 -11.16
CA ASP A 298 4.21 -9.27 -10.54
C ASP A 298 3.91 -8.16 -9.51
N ILE A 299 3.12 -7.18 -9.94
CA ILE A 299 2.83 -5.95 -9.18
C ILE A 299 1.32 -5.82 -8.96
N VAL A 300 0.93 -5.55 -7.72
CA VAL A 300 -0.46 -5.24 -7.34
C VAL A 300 -0.49 -3.93 -6.55
N PRO A 301 -0.65 -2.76 -7.21
CA PRO A 301 -0.72 -1.47 -6.53
C PRO A 301 -1.98 -1.35 -5.67
N ILE A 302 -1.82 -0.64 -4.54
CA ILE A 302 -2.89 -0.36 -3.58
C ILE A 302 -3.13 1.15 -3.42
N PRO A 303 -3.66 1.84 -4.48
CA PRO A 303 -3.98 3.25 -4.36
C PRO A 303 -5.01 3.49 -3.26
N GLY A 304 -4.71 4.44 -2.37
CA GLY A 304 -5.61 4.81 -1.27
C GLY A 304 -6.60 5.88 -1.68
N THR A 305 -7.86 5.72 -1.27
CA THR A 305 -8.89 6.76 -1.40
C THR A 305 -9.98 6.64 -0.34
N LYS A 306 -10.62 7.78 -0.03
CA LYS A 306 -11.81 7.89 0.84
C LYS A 306 -13.11 8.08 0.05
N ARG A 307 -13.08 8.04 -1.29
CA ARG A 307 -14.21 8.37 -2.17
C ARG A 307 -14.37 7.32 -3.24
N ALA A 308 -15.60 6.82 -3.37
CA ALA A 308 -15.97 5.79 -4.34
C ALA A 308 -15.63 6.17 -5.80
N VAL A 309 -15.81 7.44 -6.18
CA VAL A 309 -15.48 7.93 -7.53
C VAL A 309 -14.01 7.71 -7.90
N TYR A 310 -13.09 7.82 -6.95
CA TYR A 310 -11.68 7.55 -7.20
C TYR A 310 -11.34 6.06 -7.19
N VAL A 311 -12.14 5.22 -6.54
CA VAL A 311 -12.00 3.76 -6.70
C VAL A 311 -12.27 3.39 -8.15
N GLU A 312 -13.39 3.84 -8.71
CA GLU A 312 -13.76 3.60 -10.11
C GLU A 312 -12.70 4.14 -11.08
N GLU A 313 -12.24 5.39 -10.84
CA GLU A 313 -11.17 6.00 -11.64
C GLU A 313 -9.89 5.15 -11.62
N ASN A 314 -9.46 4.69 -10.44
CA ASN A 314 -8.26 3.87 -10.31
C ASN A 314 -8.39 2.51 -11.02
N LEU A 315 -9.52 1.85 -10.91
CA LEU A 315 -9.75 0.54 -11.53
C LEU A 315 -9.70 0.61 -13.06
N THR A 316 -10.17 1.70 -13.64
CA THR A 316 -10.13 1.86 -15.10
C THR A 316 -8.72 2.13 -15.68
N ALA A 317 -7.70 2.28 -14.81
CA ALA A 317 -6.29 2.30 -15.25
C ALA A 317 -5.88 1.02 -15.98
N THR A 318 -6.53 -0.11 -15.71
CA THR A 318 -6.29 -1.39 -16.42
C THR A 318 -6.64 -1.33 -17.91
N ASN A 319 -7.38 -0.33 -18.36
CA ASN A 319 -7.77 -0.13 -19.76
C ASN A 319 -6.82 0.79 -20.52
N VAL A 320 -5.87 1.42 -19.84
CA VAL A 320 -4.92 2.35 -20.47
C VAL A 320 -3.79 1.56 -21.13
N ALA A 321 -3.79 1.54 -22.45
CA ALA A 321 -2.72 0.90 -23.22
C ALA A 321 -1.52 1.86 -23.41
N LEU A 322 -0.32 1.36 -23.13
CA LEU A 322 0.95 2.05 -23.38
C LEU A 322 1.86 1.17 -24.25
N SER A 323 2.45 1.76 -25.27
CA SER A 323 3.53 1.11 -26.01
C SER A 323 4.82 1.07 -25.20
N PRO A 324 5.79 0.21 -25.55
CA PRO A 324 7.11 0.20 -24.92
C PRO A 324 7.82 1.57 -24.97
N ASP A 325 7.68 2.31 -26.08
CA ASP A 325 8.28 3.64 -26.25
C ASP A 325 7.62 4.68 -25.32
N GLU A 326 6.29 4.59 -25.12
CA GLU A 326 5.57 5.46 -24.19
C GLU A 326 5.96 5.16 -22.74
N ILE A 327 6.09 3.88 -22.37
CA ILE A 327 6.57 3.48 -21.04
C ILE A 327 7.97 4.03 -20.82
N ALA A 328 8.88 3.89 -21.78
CA ALA A 328 10.24 4.39 -21.68
C ALA A 328 10.27 5.94 -21.60
N TYR A 329 9.46 6.61 -22.39
CA TYR A 329 9.35 8.07 -22.35
C TYR A 329 8.83 8.57 -21.01
N ILE A 330 7.71 8.01 -20.50
CA ILE A 330 7.16 8.36 -19.19
C ILE A 330 8.21 8.10 -18.10
N SER A 331 8.91 6.96 -18.15
CA SER A 331 9.99 6.63 -17.21
C SER A 331 11.10 7.68 -17.21
N SER A 332 11.47 8.22 -18.38
CA SER A 332 12.51 9.24 -18.53
C SER A 332 12.11 10.61 -17.98
N LEU A 333 10.81 10.95 -18.00
CA LEU A 333 10.29 12.18 -17.40
C LEU A 333 10.51 12.21 -15.89
N PHE A 334 10.38 11.04 -15.25
CA PHE A 334 10.49 10.83 -13.80
C PHE A 334 11.78 10.06 -13.44
N ALA A 335 12.88 10.31 -14.16
CA ALA A 335 14.16 9.73 -13.79
C ALA A 335 14.52 10.10 -12.33
N PRO A 336 15.04 9.16 -11.52
CA PRO A 336 15.24 9.36 -10.08
C PRO A 336 15.99 10.64 -9.72
N GLU A 337 16.96 11.04 -10.53
CA GLU A 337 17.77 12.25 -10.34
C GLU A 337 17.00 13.57 -10.57
N ARG A 338 15.78 13.48 -11.13
CA ARG A 338 14.91 14.65 -11.35
C ARG A 338 13.95 14.90 -10.20
N ILE A 339 13.77 13.94 -9.32
CA ILE A 339 12.90 14.06 -8.15
C ILE A 339 13.72 14.55 -6.96
N VAL A 340 13.42 15.76 -6.52
CA VAL A 340 14.15 16.43 -5.44
C VAL A 340 13.47 16.24 -4.07
N GLY A 341 14.29 16.22 -3.03
CA GLY A 341 13.84 15.99 -1.67
C GLY A 341 13.90 14.51 -1.26
N GLN A 342 14.27 14.29 0.01
CA GLN A 342 14.30 12.95 0.58
C GLN A 342 12.90 12.33 0.61
N ARG A 343 12.82 11.02 0.47
CA ARG A 343 11.58 10.25 0.51
C ARG A 343 10.82 10.43 1.84
N TYR A 344 11.56 10.51 2.94
CA TYR A 344 11.03 10.69 4.30
C TYR A 344 11.79 11.80 5.03
N ALA A 345 11.13 12.46 5.99
CA ALA A 345 11.81 13.24 6.99
C ALA A 345 12.73 12.34 7.85
N PRO A 346 13.84 12.84 8.42
CA PRO A 346 14.80 12.01 9.16
C PRO A 346 14.18 11.16 10.27
N VAL A 347 13.17 11.68 10.97
CA VAL A 347 12.45 10.96 12.04
C VAL A 347 11.72 9.71 11.52
N HIS A 348 11.22 9.72 10.29
CA HIS A 348 10.53 8.58 9.69
C HIS A 348 11.48 7.65 8.92
N ALA A 349 12.61 8.18 8.46
CA ALA A 349 13.61 7.41 7.73
C ALA A 349 14.28 6.31 8.58
N ALA A 350 14.37 6.52 9.90
CA ALA A 350 15.02 5.58 10.81
C ALA A 350 14.37 4.18 10.85
N HIS A 351 13.12 4.06 10.43
CA HIS A 351 12.35 2.80 10.44
C HIS A 351 12.20 2.14 9.06
N VAL A 352 12.94 2.62 8.06
CA VAL A 352 12.83 2.15 6.67
C VAL A 352 14.22 1.74 6.17
N ALA A 353 14.38 0.47 5.79
CA ALA A 353 15.67 -0.08 5.37
C ALA A 353 16.26 0.63 4.13
N ASN A 354 15.42 1.16 3.24
CA ASN A 354 15.81 1.79 1.98
C ASN A 354 15.33 3.25 1.89
N ALA A 355 15.44 4.00 2.99
CA ALA A 355 14.93 5.38 3.09
C ALA A 355 15.78 6.45 2.38
N LYS A 356 16.90 6.09 1.77
CA LYS A 356 17.83 7.02 1.10
C LYS A 356 17.37 7.39 -0.29
#